data_97da3bccdc46a50cbbcd1b30079732ac
#
_entry.id   97da3bccdc46a50cbbcd1b30079732ac
#
_cell.length_a   1.000
_cell.length_b   1.000
_cell.length_c   1.000
_cell.angle_alpha   90.00
_cell.angle_beta   90.00
_cell.angle_gamma   90.00
#
_symmetry.space_group_name_H-M   'P 1'
#
loop_
_entity.id
_entity.type
_entity.pdbx_description
1 polymer ?
#
loop_
_entity_poly.entity_id
_entity_poly.type
_entity_poly.pdbx_seq_one_letter_code
_entity_poly.pdbx_strand_id
1 'polypeptide(L)' 'MESNDRYYRRRAVEERMAAQRAVTETARAWHAKLAEDFASRAGSMTTAISA' A
#
# COMPACT_ATOMS: atom_id res chain seq x y z
N MET A 1 -15.69 -0.40 12.42
CA MET A 1 -14.40 0.32 12.27
C MET A 1 -13.38 -0.59 11.64
N GLU A 2 -12.65 -0.07 10.66
CA GLU A 2 -11.66 -0.86 9.94
C GLU A 2 -10.39 -1.01 10.78
N SER A 3 -9.80 -2.21 10.81
CA SER A 3 -8.54 -2.42 11.51
C SER A 3 -7.39 -1.75 10.76
N ASN A 4 -6.29 -1.48 11.47
CA ASN A 4 -5.11 -0.85 10.83
C ASN A 4 -4.57 -1.70 9.70
N ASP A 5 -4.52 -3.01 9.90
CA ASP A 5 -4.06 -3.94 8.88
C ASP A 5 -4.92 -3.85 7.62
N ARG A 6 -6.23 -3.88 7.81
CA ARG A 6 -7.16 -3.81 6.70
C ARG A 6 -7.07 -2.46 5.99
N TYR A 7 -6.92 -1.39 6.75
CA TYR A 7 -6.76 -0.05 6.20
C TYR A 7 -5.52 0.04 5.32
N TYR A 8 -4.38 -0.45 5.80
CA TYR A 8 -3.15 -0.39 5.03
C TYR A 8 -3.21 -1.24 3.78
N ARG A 9 -3.84 -2.40 3.84
CA ARG A 9 -4.01 -3.24 2.65
C ARG A 9 -4.86 -2.55 1.61
N ARG A 10 -5.94 -1.92 2.03
CA ARG A 10 -6.81 -1.18 1.12
C ARG A 10 -6.06 -0.02 0.47
N ARG A 11 -5.31 0.71 1.26
CA ARG A 11 -4.52 1.82 0.73
C ARG A 11 -3.47 1.36 -0.26
N ALA A 12 -2.84 0.23 0.01
CA ALA A 12 -1.85 -0.34 -0.91
C ALA A 12 -2.48 -0.65 -2.27
N VAL A 13 -3.67 -1.25 -2.26
CA VAL A 13 -4.37 -1.55 -3.50
C VAL A 13 -4.75 -0.28 -4.24
N GLU A 14 -5.26 0.72 -3.52
CA GLU A 14 -5.63 2.00 -4.11
C GLU A 14 -4.45 2.68 -4.79
N GLU A 15 -3.29 2.66 -4.14
CA GLU A 15 -2.10 3.29 -4.71
C GLU A 15 -1.57 2.52 -5.92
N ARG A 16 -1.68 1.20 -5.90
CA ARG A 16 -1.30 0.41 -7.07
C ARG A 16 -2.17 0.72 -8.27
N MET A 17 -3.47 0.86 -8.04
CA MET A 17 -4.40 1.22 -9.11
C MET A 17 -4.10 2.63 -9.61
N ALA A 18 -3.77 3.54 -8.72
CA ALA A 18 -3.40 4.89 -9.12
C ALA A 18 -2.12 4.88 -9.94
N ALA A 19 -1.15 4.05 -9.57
CA ALA A 19 0.09 3.92 -10.32
C ALA A 19 -0.17 3.43 -11.75
N GLN A 20 -1.08 2.47 -11.90
CA GLN A 20 -1.42 1.94 -13.21
C GLN A 20 -2.10 2.97 -14.09
N ARG A 21 -2.84 3.90 -13.50
CA ARG A 21 -3.56 4.94 -14.24
C ARG A 21 -2.74 6.21 -14.41
N ALA A 22 -1.61 6.32 -13.72
CA ALA A 22 -0.79 7.52 -13.79
C ALA A 22 -0.21 7.68 -15.20
N VAL A 23 -0.24 8.91 -15.70
CA VAL A 23 0.22 9.22 -17.06
C VAL A 23 1.73 9.42 -17.10
N THR A 24 2.30 10.03 -16.04
CA THR A 24 3.72 10.32 -16.00
C THR A 24 4.48 9.25 -15.24
N GLU A 25 5.75 9.09 -15.59
CA GLU A 25 6.61 8.13 -14.93
C GLU A 25 6.86 8.52 -13.48
N THR A 26 7.00 9.81 -13.23
CA THR A 26 7.19 10.30 -11.86
C THR A 26 5.99 9.96 -10.97
N ALA A 27 4.78 10.15 -11.49
CA ALA A 27 3.58 9.84 -10.74
C ALA A 27 3.46 8.34 -10.50
N ARG A 28 3.82 7.52 -11.48
CA ARG A 28 3.81 6.07 -11.32
C ARG A 28 4.75 5.63 -10.21
N ALA A 29 5.96 6.19 -10.21
CA ALA A 29 6.95 5.84 -9.20
C ALA A 29 6.47 6.26 -7.82
N TRP A 30 5.89 7.43 -7.71
CA TRP A 30 5.36 7.93 -6.44
C TRP A 30 4.28 7.01 -5.87
N HIS A 31 3.29 6.68 -6.69
CA HIS A 31 2.19 5.82 -6.25
C HIS A 31 2.67 4.40 -5.95
N ALA A 32 3.60 3.89 -6.74
CA ALA A 32 4.16 2.57 -6.51
C ALA A 32 4.89 2.51 -5.18
N LYS A 33 5.63 3.56 -4.84
CA LYS A 33 6.33 3.62 -3.57
C LYS A 33 5.34 3.68 -2.41
N LEU A 34 4.29 4.46 -2.54
CA LEU A 34 3.25 4.52 -1.52
C LEU A 34 2.59 3.16 -1.31
N ALA A 35 2.33 2.45 -2.42
CA ALA A 35 1.74 1.12 -2.34
C ALA A 35 2.66 0.16 -1.57
N GLU A 36 3.95 0.22 -1.83
CA GLU A 36 4.92 -0.60 -1.12
C GLU A 36 4.95 -0.25 0.37
N ASP A 37 4.92 1.04 0.68
CA ASP A 37 4.94 1.49 2.07
C ASP A 37 3.72 0.98 2.83
N PHE A 38 2.53 1.10 2.24
CA PHE A 38 1.32 0.61 2.89
C PHE A 38 1.33 -0.91 3.02
N ALA A 39 1.77 -1.62 1.98
CA ALA A 39 1.85 -3.08 2.01
C ALA A 39 2.86 -3.55 3.06
N SER A 40 3.97 -2.84 3.19
CA SER A 40 4.98 -3.16 4.17
C SER A 40 4.44 -3.01 5.60
N ARG A 41 3.66 -1.96 5.83
CA ARG A 41 3.06 -1.74 7.14
C ARG A 41 2.06 -2.84 7.48
N ALA A 42 1.25 -3.24 6.51
CA ALA A 42 0.30 -4.33 6.71
C ALA A 42 1.05 -5.64 6.99
N GLY A 43 2.10 -5.92 6.21
CA GLY A 43 2.92 -7.10 6.40
C GLY A 43 3.62 -7.12 7.75
N SER A 44 4.10 -5.96 8.17
CA SER A 44 4.78 -5.83 9.45
C SER A 44 3.84 -6.17 10.60
N MET A 45 2.60 -5.71 10.54
CA MET A 45 1.60 -6.03 11.54
C MET A 45 1.30 -7.52 11.58
N THR A 46 1.17 -8.13 10.40
CA THR A 46 0.93 -9.56 10.29
C THR A 46 2.08 -10.36 10.86
N THR A 47 3.30 -9.93 10.58
CA THR A 47 4.50 -10.59 11.08
C THR A 47 4.55 -10.52 12.61
N ALA A 48 4.21 -9.37 13.17
CA ALA A 48 4.21 -9.22 14.61
C ALA A 48 3.21 -10.16 15.28
N ILE A 49 2.06 -10.37 14.66
CA ILE A 49 1.06 -11.31 15.19
C ILE A 49 1.53 -12.73 15.06
N SER A 50 2.19 -13.05 13.96
CA SER A 50 2.66 -14.41 13.70
C SER A 50 3.84 -14.81 14.60
N ALA A 51 4.62 -13.85 15.00
CA ALA A 51 5.76 -14.10 15.84
C ALA A 51 5.35 -14.39 17.28
#